data_7deb9f5d75de75de2cdceffa0bf2979e
#
_entry.id   7deb9f5d75de75de2cdceffa0bf2979e
#
_cell.length_a   1.000
_cell.length_b   1.000
_cell.length_c   1.000
_cell.angle_alpha   90.00
_cell.angle_beta   90.00
_cell.angle_gamma   90.00
#
_symmetry.space_group_name_H-M   'P 1'
#
loop_
_entity.id
_entity.type
_entity.pdbx_description
1 polymer ?
#
loop_
_entity_poly.entity_id
_entity_poly.type
_entity_poly.pdbx_seq_one_letter_code
_entity_poly.pdbx_strand_id
1 'polypeptide(L)'
;QMINILINGKEYTVPKGITVLEAARMANIDIPTLCYLKDINEIGACRLCLVEVKGARGLVTACVYPIDRDGTEIITDSPKIRESRKMNLELLLSNHNRKCLSCVRSTTCELQKLCNDYQVDEDKFKGIKTETKIDDSSASIIRDGSKCVLCRRCSATCQKVQGIGVIGANNRGFDSVIGCAFDSNLADTSCINCGQCIVACPTGALTERDDTAKVFAALADPTKHTVICCAPSVRAQIGECFDYAPGTDCEGKMVAATKALGFEGVYDMNLTADLTIMEEATELISRIQNGGPLPLITSCSPGWIKFCEHYFPEMTENLSTCKSPQQMFGALFKTYYAEKMGWDPKDIVFVSAIPCTAKKFEVGRAGQSAAGVPDVDYAITTRELGRMIKAAGIDFRNIAEEPFDDPFNVSSGAGVIFGATGGVMEAALRTAAEIILQKPLEKLDFPEVRGTEGIKLASYKLGDATVNVAVTSGTGNAKKLLRAVQSGGLHRGHGLSGRLRKRRRTALSAGFRAE
;
A
#
# COMPACT_ATOMS: atom_id res chain seq x y z
N GLN A 1 29.46 19.09 -7.54
CA GLN A 1 29.74 20.52 -7.69
C GLN A 1 28.53 21.30 -7.16
N MET A 2 28.77 22.29 -6.28
CA MET A 2 27.75 23.23 -5.78
C MET A 2 27.82 24.50 -6.63
N ILE A 3 26.67 25.15 -6.80
CA ILE A 3 26.52 26.42 -7.54
C ILE A 3 25.63 27.36 -6.73
N ASN A 4 25.81 28.66 -6.91
CA ASN A 4 25.01 29.71 -6.29
C ASN A 4 23.90 30.14 -7.25
N ILE A 5 22.69 30.29 -6.73
CA ILE A 5 21.52 30.73 -7.48
C ILE A 5 20.74 31.78 -6.69
N LEU A 6 19.89 32.52 -7.38
CA LEU A 6 18.94 33.44 -6.75
C LEU A 6 17.52 32.90 -6.91
N ILE A 7 16.80 32.76 -5.80
CA ILE A 7 15.36 32.46 -5.84
C ILE A 7 14.62 33.61 -5.17
N ASN A 8 13.76 34.29 -5.94
CA ASN A 8 13.02 35.49 -5.50
C ASN A 8 13.95 36.57 -4.92
N GLY A 9 15.13 36.75 -5.50
CA GLY A 9 16.12 37.74 -5.08
C GLY A 9 16.99 37.33 -3.88
N LYS A 10 16.81 36.16 -3.33
CA LYS A 10 17.62 35.61 -2.22
C LYS A 10 18.58 34.54 -2.73
N GLU A 11 19.82 34.60 -2.25
CA GLU A 11 20.89 33.69 -2.65
C GLU A 11 20.81 32.33 -1.93
N TYR A 12 21.03 31.24 -2.68
CA TYR A 12 21.08 29.88 -2.19
C TYR A 12 22.18 29.10 -2.88
N THR A 13 22.81 28.16 -2.18
CA THR A 13 23.80 27.24 -2.72
C THR A 13 23.19 25.84 -2.89
N VAL A 14 23.20 25.33 -4.12
CA VAL A 14 22.55 24.05 -4.46
C VAL A 14 23.46 23.14 -5.29
N PRO A 15 23.20 21.82 -5.34
CA PRO A 15 23.90 20.94 -6.26
C PRO A 15 23.65 21.30 -7.72
N LYS A 16 24.70 21.31 -8.56
CA LYS A 16 24.55 21.49 -10.01
C LYS A 16 23.72 20.36 -10.62
N GLY A 17 22.80 20.68 -11.52
CA GLY A 17 21.93 19.72 -12.19
C GLY A 17 20.65 19.39 -11.43
N ILE A 18 20.48 19.91 -10.20
CA ILE A 18 19.22 19.77 -9.46
C ILE A 18 18.08 20.49 -10.20
N THR A 19 16.85 20.01 -10.08
CA THR A 19 15.70 20.71 -10.67
C THR A 19 15.35 21.97 -9.88
N VAL A 20 14.74 22.95 -10.55
CA VAL A 20 14.24 24.17 -9.89
C VAL A 20 13.27 23.83 -8.75
N LEU A 21 12.43 22.82 -8.92
CA LEU A 21 11.50 22.35 -7.87
C LEU A 21 12.24 21.85 -6.63
N GLU A 22 13.26 21.03 -6.81
CA GLU A 22 14.06 20.51 -5.70
C GLU A 22 14.85 21.63 -5.00
N ALA A 23 15.42 22.55 -5.77
CA ALA A 23 16.11 23.72 -5.21
C ALA A 23 15.16 24.63 -4.40
N ALA A 24 13.94 24.84 -4.89
CA ALA A 24 12.90 25.60 -4.17
C ALA A 24 12.51 24.92 -2.85
N ARG A 25 12.35 23.59 -2.86
CA ARG A 25 12.07 22.83 -1.64
C ARG A 25 13.20 22.92 -0.61
N MET A 26 14.47 22.88 -1.06
CA MET A 26 15.62 23.10 -0.17
C MET A 26 15.60 24.51 0.45
N ALA A 27 15.04 25.48 -0.26
CA ALA A 27 14.85 26.86 0.21
C ALA A 27 13.56 27.08 1.02
N ASN A 28 12.79 26.01 1.32
CA ASN A 28 11.46 26.06 1.95
C ASN A 28 10.44 26.91 1.17
N ILE A 29 10.53 26.87 -0.17
CA ILE A 29 9.59 27.54 -1.07
C ILE A 29 8.71 26.45 -1.70
N ASP A 30 7.40 26.55 -1.48
CA ASP A 30 6.44 25.62 -2.05
C ASP A 30 6.04 26.05 -3.48
N ILE A 31 6.29 25.17 -4.45
CA ILE A 31 5.84 25.32 -5.83
C ILE A 31 4.78 24.24 -6.09
N PRO A 32 3.55 24.62 -6.50
CA PRO A 32 2.47 23.66 -6.65
C PRO A 32 2.76 22.62 -7.73
N THR A 33 2.42 21.38 -7.45
CA THR A 33 2.55 20.25 -8.40
C THR A 33 1.29 19.39 -8.34
N LEU A 34 0.98 18.68 -9.43
CA LEU A 34 -0.11 17.71 -9.47
C LEU A 34 0.33 16.39 -10.14
N CYS A 35 1.27 16.43 -11.08
CA CYS A 35 1.76 15.22 -11.75
C CYS A 35 3.10 14.71 -11.18
N TYR A 36 3.81 15.51 -10.40
CA TYR A 36 5.15 15.17 -9.91
C TYR A 36 5.11 14.15 -8.77
N LEU A 37 5.92 13.12 -8.93
CA LEU A 37 6.33 12.21 -7.85
C LEU A 37 7.85 12.02 -7.99
N LYS A 38 8.60 12.37 -6.95
CA LYS A 38 10.07 12.30 -6.96
C LYS A 38 10.54 10.89 -7.34
N ASP A 39 11.51 10.81 -8.25
CA ASP A 39 12.13 9.58 -8.77
C ASP A 39 11.18 8.60 -9.49
N ILE A 40 9.87 8.87 -9.46
CA ILE A 40 8.84 8.00 -10.05
C ILE A 40 8.23 8.64 -11.30
N ASN A 41 7.70 9.87 -11.19
CA ASN A 41 6.97 10.54 -12.26
C ASN A 41 7.33 12.03 -12.37
N GLU A 42 8.34 12.32 -13.17
CA GLU A 42 8.89 13.68 -13.39
C GLU A 42 8.73 14.04 -14.86
N ILE A 43 7.49 14.36 -15.28
CA ILE A 43 7.13 14.49 -16.70
C ILE A 43 6.65 15.89 -17.11
N GLY A 44 6.48 16.82 -16.17
CA GLY A 44 6.05 18.19 -16.45
C GLY A 44 4.67 18.34 -17.11
N ALA A 45 3.77 17.35 -16.96
CA ALA A 45 2.52 17.30 -17.73
C ALA A 45 1.46 18.30 -17.28
N CYS A 46 1.29 18.53 -15.97
CA CYS A 46 0.20 19.36 -15.43
C CYS A 46 0.43 20.88 -15.57
N ARG A 47 1.67 21.31 -15.82
CA ARG A 47 2.05 22.72 -15.95
C ARG A 47 1.68 23.62 -14.76
N LEU A 48 1.56 23.07 -13.57
CA LEU A 48 1.28 23.85 -12.36
C LEU A 48 2.55 24.37 -11.69
N CYS A 49 3.68 23.72 -11.91
CA CYS A 49 4.98 24.13 -11.35
C CYS A 49 5.70 25.19 -12.21
N LEU A 50 4.96 26.02 -12.95
CA LEU A 50 5.55 27.06 -13.79
C LEU A 50 6.28 28.12 -12.95
N VAL A 51 7.47 28.51 -13.42
CA VAL A 51 8.31 29.56 -12.83
C VAL A 51 8.95 30.39 -13.95
N GLU A 52 9.45 31.58 -13.62
CA GLU A 52 10.32 32.36 -14.51
C GLU A 52 11.78 32.04 -14.19
N VAL A 53 12.57 31.85 -15.24
CA VAL A 53 14.03 31.75 -15.15
C VAL A 53 14.61 32.82 -16.06
N LYS A 54 15.47 33.69 -15.52
CA LYS A 54 16.07 34.79 -16.28
C LYS A 54 16.84 34.25 -17.47
N GLY A 55 16.53 34.80 -18.66
CA GLY A 55 17.09 34.34 -19.93
C GLY A 55 16.34 33.18 -20.60
N ALA A 56 15.32 32.59 -19.98
CA ALA A 56 14.43 31.67 -20.66
C ALA A 56 13.40 32.41 -21.53
N ARG A 57 12.99 31.81 -22.66
CA ARG A 57 12.02 32.40 -23.59
C ARG A 57 10.59 32.54 -23.03
N GLY A 58 10.29 31.88 -21.94
CA GLY A 58 8.96 31.89 -21.32
C GLY A 58 8.97 31.17 -19.96
N LEU A 59 7.78 30.87 -19.42
CA LEU A 59 7.66 30.12 -18.22
C LEU A 59 8.15 28.69 -18.43
N VAL A 60 8.91 28.16 -17.46
CA VAL A 60 9.44 26.79 -17.46
C VAL A 60 8.81 25.96 -16.36
N THR A 61 8.78 24.64 -16.53
CA THR A 61 8.26 23.71 -15.52
C THR A 61 9.35 23.35 -14.53
N ALA A 62 9.23 23.83 -13.29
CA ALA A 62 10.24 23.66 -12.24
C ALA A 62 10.60 22.18 -11.96
N CYS A 63 9.64 21.28 -12.11
CA CYS A 63 9.84 19.86 -11.79
C CYS A 63 10.78 19.09 -12.75
N VAL A 64 11.07 19.66 -13.94
CA VAL A 64 11.93 19.03 -14.96
C VAL A 64 13.01 19.97 -15.50
N TYR A 65 13.08 21.19 -15.01
CA TYR A 65 14.07 22.16 -15.47
C TYR A 65 15.33 22.08 -14.60
N PRO A 66 16.48 21.62 -15.15
CA PRO A 66 17.72 21.52 -14.40
C PRO A 66 18.41 22.87 -14.25
N ILE A 67 19.13 23.06 -13.16
CA ILE A 67 19.94 24.25 -12.88
C ILE A 67 21.40 23.89 -13.10
N ASP A 68 21.95 24.31 -14.26
CA ASP A 68 23.32 23.95 -14.67
C ASP A 68 24.31 25.11 -14.58
N ARG A 69 23.82 26.36 -14.37
CA ARG A 69 24.64 27.56 -14.40
C ARG A 69 24.66 28.28 -13.06
N ASP A 70 25.84 28.66 -12.65
CA ASP A 70 26.04 29.59 -11.53
C ASP A 70 25.37 30.94 -11.81
N GLY A 71 24.82 31.59 -10.78
CA GLY A 71 24.12 32.87 -10.92
C GLY A 71 22.72 32.77 -11.58
N THR A 72 22.14 31.56 -11.73
CA THR A 72 20.77 31.41 -12.26
C THR A 72 19.76 32.14 -11.37
N GLU A 73 18.98 33.05 -11.96
CA GLU A 73 17.91 33.77 -11.25
C GLU A 73 16.53 33.16 -11.56
N ILE A 74 15.77 32.87 -10.50
CA ILE A 74 14.49 32.18 -10.54
C ILE A 74 13.45 32.99 -9.79
N ILE A 75 12.28 33.21 -10.41
CA ILE A 75 11.11 33.81 -9.78
C ILE A 75 10.02 32.76 -9.70
N THR A 76 9.57 32.43 -8.49
CA THR A 76 8.59 31.38 -8.25
C THR A 76 7.16 31.90 -8.16
N ASP A 77 6.98 33.20 -8.02
CA ASP A 77 5.68 33.86 -7.95
C ASP A 77 5.70 35.22 -8.64
N SER A 78 4.78 35.41 -9.57
CA SER A 78 4.48 36.68 -10.24
C SER A 78 3.02 36.66 -10.73
N PRO A 79 2.43 37.84 -11.11
CA PRO A 79 1.09 37.86 -11.70
C PRO A 79 0.95 36.92 -12.91
N LYS A 80 1.95 36.90 -13.79
CA LYS A 80 2.01 36.03 -14.97
C LYS A 80 2.02 34.52 -14.58
N ILE A 81 2.79 34.16 -13.58
CA ILE A 81 2.86 32.79 -13.08
C ILE A 81 1.50 32.37 -12.50
N ARG A 82 0.91 33.21 -11.62
CA ARG A 82 -0.39 32.94 -10.99
C ARG A 82 -1.50 32.78 -12.02
N GLU A 83 -1.58 33.68 -13.01
CA GLU A 83 -2.56 33.61 -14.09
C GLU A 83 -2.40 32.31 -14.92
N SER A 84 -1.17 31.96 -15.27
CA SER A 84 -0.88 30.74 -16.05
C SER A 84 -1.24 29.47 -15.27
N ARG A 85 -0.95 29.41 -13.97
CA ARG A 85 -1.34 28.27 -13.10
C ARG A 85 -2.86 28.17 -13.00
N LYS A 86 -3.55 29.29 -12.78
CA LYS A 86 -5.02 29.36 -12.72
C LYS A 86 -5.64 28.84 -14.02
N MET A 87 -5.18 29.32 -15.16
CA MET A 87 -5.65 28.88 -16.48
C MET A 87 -5.46 27.37 -16.68
N ASN A 88 -4.32 26.81 -16.27
CA ASN A 88 -4.07 25.37 -16.37
C ASN A 88 -5.03 24.56 -15.49
N LEU A 89 -5.36 25.04 -14.29
CA LEU A 89 -6.38 24.40 -13.44
C LEU A 89 -7.77 24.48 -14.07
N GLU A 90 -8.16 25.62 -14.63
CA GLU A 90 -9.42 25.81 -15.36
C GLU A 90 -9.55 24.85 -16.56
N LEU A 91 -8.45 24.65 -17.31
CA LEU A 91 -8.39 23.68 -18.39
C LEU A 91 -8.50 22.23 -17.89
N LEU A 92 -7.87 21.88 -16.78
CA LEU A 92 -8.03 20.57 -16.18
C LEU A 92 -9.48 20.32 -15.75
N LEU A 93 -10.13 21.32 -15.15
CA LEU A 93 -11.53 21.21 -14.72
C LEU A 93 -12.52 21.13 -15.89
N SER A 94 -12.20 21.68 -17.05
CA SER A 94 -13.08 21.63 -18.22
C SER A 94 -13.42 20.20 -18.65
N ASN A 95 -12.51 19.26 -18.43
CA ASN A 95 -12.70 17.84 -18.77
C ASN A 95 -12.98 16.96 -17.54
N HIS A 96 -12.86 17.50 -16.33
CA HIS A 96 -13.02 16.76 -15.07
C HIS A 96 -14.49 16.66 -14.64
N ASN A 97 -14.87 15.52 -14.02
CA ASN A 97 -16.16 15.37 -13.35
C ASN A 97 -16.14 16.05 -11.98
N ARG A 98 -16.81 17.19 -11.88
CA ARG A 98 -16.78 18.09 -10.71
C ARG A 98 -17.78 17.73 -9.60
N LYS A 99 -18.30 16.50 -9.56
CA LYS A 99 -19.19 16.03 -8.47
C LYS A 99 -18.40 15.81 -7.17
N CYS A 100 -17.79 16.88 -6.64
CA CYS A 100 -16.91 16.80 -5.47
C CYS A 100 -17.63 16.36 -4.20
N LEU A 101 -18.90 16.77 -3.99
CA LEU A 101 -19.66 16.43 -2.79
C LEU A 101 -19.92 14.93 -2.64
N SER A 102 -19.98 14.19 -3.75
CA SER A 102 -20.13 12.72 -3.75
C SER A 102 -18.81 11.98 -4.02
N CYS A 103 -17.71 12.68 -4.09
CA CYS A 103 -16.40 12.10 -4.35
C CYS A 103 -15.74 11.64 -3.04
N VAL A 104 -15.26 10.40 -3.00
CA VAL A 104 -14.56 9.84 -1.83
C VAL A 104 -13.28 10.63 -1.46
N ARG A 105 -12.72 11.40 -2.40
CA ARG A 105 -11.55 12.28 -2.19
C ARG A 105 -11.92 13.70 -1.81
N SER A 106 -13.22 14.02 -1.61
CA SER A 106 -13.61 15.36 -1.14
C SER A 106 -12.83 15.74 0.12
N THR A 107 -12.38 16.99 0.21
CA THR A 107 -11.51 17.55 1.25
C THR A 107 -10.06 17.06 1.26
N THR A 108 -9.75 15.91 0.64
CA THR A 108 -8.37 15.35 0.57
C THR A 108 -7.82 15.29 -0.86
N CYS A 109 -8.52 15.86 -1.84
CA CYS A 109 -8.16 15.89 -3.24
C CYS A 109 -7.15 17.02 -3.52
N GLU A 110 -5.98 16.66 -4.07
CA GLU A 110 -4.94 17.64 -4.43
C GLU A 110 -5.43 18.66 -5.47
N LEU A 111 -6.25 18.23 -6.46
CA LEU A 111 -6.85 19.13 -7.44
C LEU A 111 -7.82 20.11 -6.78
N GLN A 112 -8.72 19.66 -5.91
CA GLN A 112 -9.68 20.51 -5.19
C GLN A 112 -8.97 21.57 -4.36
N LYS A 113 -7.92 21.16 -3.61
CA LYS A 113 -7.11 22.09 -2.83
C LYS A 113 -6.51 23.18 -3.72
N LEU A 114 -5.86 22.82 -4.82
CA LEU A 114 -5.25 23.78 -5.74
C LEU A 114 -6.30 24.71 -6.39
N CYS A 115 -7.47 24.20 -6.76
CA CYS A 115 -8.55 25.03 -7.30
C CYS A 115 -9.04 26.07 -6.28
N ASN A 116 -9.14 25.68 -5.01
CA ASN A 116 -9.48 26.62 -3.93
C ASN A 116 -8.39 27.67 -3.71
N ASP A 117 -7.11 27.24 -3.67
CA ASP A 117 -5.97 28.15 -3.45
C ASP A 117 -5.85 29.22 -4.55
N TYR A 118 -6.19 28.87 -5.80
CA TYR A 118 -6.15 29.79 -6.96
C TYR A 118 -7.50 30.43 -7.30
N GLN A 119 -8.55 30.17 -6.54
CA GLN A 119 -9.92 30.69 -6.77
C GLN A 119 -10.34 30.53 -8.24
N VAL A 120 -10.32 29.29 -8.70
CA VAL A 120 -10.56 28.91 -10.10
C VAL A 120 -12.04 29.06 -10.45
N ASP A 121 -12.32 29.60 -11.62
CA ASP A 121 -13.66 29.57 -12.22
C ASP A 121 -13.86 28.21 -12.92
N GLU A 122 -14.65 27.35 -12.29
CA GLU A 122 -14.89 25.99 -12.78
C GLU A 122 -15.72 25.95 -14.08
N ASP A 123 -16.40 27.03 -14.44
CA ASP A 123 -17.27 27.14 -15.61
C ASP A 123 -16.67 27.95 -16.76
N LYS A 124 -15.45 28.46 -16.62
CA LYS A 124 -14.79 29.29 -17.62
C LYS A 124 -14.66 28.61 -18.98
N PHE A 125 -14.28 27.34 -19.01
CA PHE A 125 -14.17 26.57 -20.24
C PHE A 125 -15.25 25.48 -20.29
N LYS A 126 -16.22 25.66 -21.20
CA LYS A 126 -17.31 24.71 -21.45
C LYS A 126 -17.10 24.06 -22.82
N GLY A 127 -17.45 22.78 -22.95
CA GLY A 127 -17.32 22.07 -24.22
C GLY A 127 -17.56 20.57 -24.08
N ILE A 128 -17.18 19.85 -25.14
CA ILE A 128 -17.23 18.39 -25.18
C ILE A 128 -16.17 17.84 -24.24
N LYS A 129 -16.52 16.82 -23.47
CA LYS A 129 -15.60 16.08 -22.61
C LYS A 129 -15.14 14.80 -23.30
N THR A 130 -13.93 14.35 -22.99
CA THR A 130 -13.42 13.05 -23.43
C THR A 130 -14.35 11.94 -22.93
N GLU A 131 -14.72 11.03 -23.81
CA GLU A 131 -15.46 9.83 -23.41
C GLU A 131 -14.57 8.96 -22.51
N THR A 132 -15.15 8.55 -21.39
CA THR A 132 -14.45 7.73 -20.40
C THR A 132 -15.42 6.68 -19.84
N LYS A 133 -14.88 5.57 -19.36
CA LYS A 133 -15.66 4.54 -18.67
C LYS A 133 -15.31 4.47 -17.19
N ILE A 134 -16.25 3.94 -16.42
CA ILE A 134 -16.00 3.44 -15.07
C ILE A 134 -15.70 1.96 -15.20
N ASP A 135 -14.55 1.54 -14.68
CA ASP A 135 -14.15 0.14 -14.57
C ASP A 135 -14.22 -0.27 -13.10
N ASP A 136 -15.24 -1.05 -12.79
CA ASP A 136 -15.52 -1.62 -11.47
C ASP A 136 -15.38 -3.15 -11.46
N SER A 137 -14.71 -3.71 -12.45
CA SER A 137 -14.51 -5.16 -12.61
C SER A 137 -13.65 -5.77 -11.51
N SER A 138 -12.65 -5.03 -11.00
CA SER A 138 -11.73 -5.52 -9.98
C SER A 138 -12.42 -5.69 -8.61
N ALA A 139 -12.07 -6.75 -7.90
CA ALA A 139 -12.53 -6.95 -6.51
C ALA A 139 -12.05 -5.87 -5.54
N SER A 140 -10.99 -5.13 -5.89
CA SER A 140 -10.29 -4.23 -4.96
C SER A 140 -10.28 -2.77 -5.39
N ILE A 141 -10.30 -2.47 -6.70
CA ILE A 141 -10.01 -1.16 -7.25
C ILE A 141 -11.11 -0.74 -8.21
N ILE A 142 -11.62 0.47 -8.06
CA ILE A 142 -12.52 1.12 -9.01
C ILE A 142 -11.75 2.21 -9.74
N ARG A 143 -11.90 2.28 -11.06
CA ARG A 143 -11.31 3.31 -11.91
C ARG A 143 -12.41 4.11 -12.60
N ASP A 144 -12.52 5.38 -12.24
CA ASP A 144 -13.43 6.34 -12.87
C ASP A 144 -12.64 7.31 -13.76
N GLY A 145 -12.66 7.04 -15.06
CA GLY A 145 -11.94 7.84 -16.04
C GLY A 145 -12.38 9.30 -16.10
N SER A 146 -13.62 9.61 -15.74
CA SER A 146 -14.17 10.98 -15.75
C SER A 146 -13.50 11.92 -14.72
N LYS A 147 -12.84 11.36 -13.71
CA LYS A 147 -12.11 12.09 -12.68
C LYS A 147 -10.59 12.11 -12.92
N CYS A 148 -10.13 11.54 -14.05
CA CYS A 148 -8.73 11.48 -14.37
C CYS A 148 -8.23 12.82 -14.94
N VAL A 149 -7.08 13.30 -14.45
CA VAL A 149 -6.39 14.52 -14.94
C VAL A 149 -5.15 14.19 -15.76
N LEU A 150 -5.02 12.96 -16.24
CA LEU A 150 -3.94 12.48 -17.12
C LEU A 150 -2.51 12.71 -16.55
N CYS A 151 -2.36 12.79 -15.24
CA CYS A 151 -1.07 13.06 -14.59
C CYS A 151 -0.08 11.90 -14.71
N ARG A 152 -0.53 10.68 -15.05
CA ARG A 152 0.27 9.44 -15.22
C ARG A 152 0.99 8.94 -13.96
N ARG A 153 0.73 9.49 -12.77
CA ARG A 153 1.35 9.01 -11.51
C ARG A 153 1.07 7.54 -11.27
N CYS A 154 -0.19 7.10 -11.46
CA CYS A 154 -0.59 5.69 -11.30
C CYS A 154 0.14 4.75 -12.28
N SER A 155 0.29 5.16 -13.54
CA SER A 155 1.01 4.39 -14.57
C SER A 155 2.48 4.23 -14.21
N ALA A 156 3.16 5.33 -13.85
CA ALA A 156 4.56 5.31 -13.46
C ALA A 156 4.78 4.44 -12.21
N THR A 157 3.92 4.55 -11.20
CA THR A 157 4.00 3.73 -9.98
C THR A 157 3.81 2.25 -10.30
N CYS A 158 2.79 1.91 -11.10
CA CYS A 158 2.54 0.52 -11.50
C CYS A 158 3.72 -0.07 -12.28
N GLN A 159 4.33 0.70 -13.18
CA GLN A 159 5.41 0.24 -14.03
C GLN A 159 6.77 0.25 -13.31
N LYS A 160 7.16 1.38 -12.69
CA LYS A 160 8.51 1.56 -12.15
C LYS A 160 8.68 0.97 -10.76
N VAL A 161 7.67 1.13 -9.88
CA VAL A 161 7.74 0.66 -8.50
C VAL A 161 7.30 -0.81 -8.40
N GLN A 162 6.14 -1.13 -8.97
CA GLN A 162 5.59 -2.48 -8.89
C GLN A 162 6.09 -3.43 -9.99
N GLY A 163 6.64 -2.89 -11.09
CA GLY A 163 7.16 -3.71 -12.20
C GLY A 163 6.09 -4.48 -12.97
N ILE A 164 4.83 -4.02 -12.94
CA ILE A 164 3.65 -4.69 -13.53
C ILE A 164 3.21 -3.97 -14.81
N GLY A 165 2.86 -2.68 -14.74
CA GLY A 165 2.58 -1.85 -15.90
C GLY A 165 1.23 -2.11 -16.60
N VAL A 166 0.21 -2.57 -15.88
CA VAL A 166 -1.13 -2.84 -16.47
C VAL A 166 -1.94 -1.58 -16.76
N ILE A 167 -1.59 -0.45 -16.14
CA ILE A 167 -2.24 0.84 -16.37
C ILE A 167 -1.29 1.74 -17.15
N GLY A 168 -1.77 2.27 -18.28
CA GLY A 168 -1.01 3.14 -19.16
C GLY A 168 -1.87 4.20 -19.83
N ALA A 169 -1.23 5.04 -20.66
CA ALA A 169 -1.94 5.98 -21.52
C ALA A 169 -2.36 5.27 -22.81
N ASN A 170 -3.65 5.31 -23.11
CA ASN A 170 -4.25 4.83 -24.36
C ASN A 170 -4.64 6.03 -25.23
N ASN A 171 -4.70 5.82 -26.54
CA ASN A 171 -5.06 6.82 -27.53
C ASN A 171 -4.10 8.04 -27.55
N ARG A 172 -4.49 9.10 -28.24
CA ARG A 172 -3.72 10.34 -28.38
C ARG A 172 -4.64 11.56 -28.52
N GLY A 173 -4.06 12.72 -28.32
CA GLY A 173 -4.80 14.00 -28.43
C GLY A 173 -5.92 14.08 -27.42
N PHE A 174 -7.08 14.55 -27.86
CA PHE A 174 -8.27 14.71 -27.02
C PHE A 174 -8.83 13.39 -26.47
N ASP A 175 -8.67 12.30 -27.23
CA ASP A 175 -9.16 10.97 -26.83
C ASP A 175 -8.23 10.22 -25.88
N SER A 176 -7.18 10.88 -25.40
CA SER A 176 -6.24 10.27 -24.45
C SER A 176 -6.92 9.93 -23.14
N VAL A 177 -6.78 8.67 -22.72
CA VAL A 177 -7.29 8.17 -21.44
C VAL A 177 -6.21 7.36 -20.71
N ILE A 178 -6.31 7.25 -19.40
CA ILE A 178 -5.49 6.32 -18.62
C ILE A 178 -6.32 5.06 -18.38
N GLY A 179 -5.81 3.91 -18.77
CA GLY A 179 -6.53 2.65 -18.69
C GLY A 179 -5.64 1.44 -18.91
N CYS A 180 -6.26 0.27 -19.04
CA CYS A 180 -5.58 -0.96 -19.45
C CYS A 180 -5.43 -1.01 -20.97
N ALA A 181 -4.47 -1.80 -21.46
CA ALA A 181 -4.24 -1.98 -22.89
C ALA A 181 -5.52 -2.49 -23.58
N PHE A 182 -5.75 -2.01 -24.82
CA PHE A 182 -6.93 -2.38 -25.62
C PHE A 182 -8.27 -2.13 -24.92
N ASP A 183 -8.30 -1.19 -24.00
CA ASP A 183 -9.47 -0.86 -23.18
C ASP A 183 -10.07 -2.05 -22.40
N SER A 184 -9.24 -3.08 -22.12
CA SER A 184 -9.63 -4.22 -21.29
C SER A 184 -9.98 -3.79 -19.86
N ASN A 185 -10.75 -4.61 -19.16
CA ASN A 185 -11.08 -4.38 -17.76
C ASN A 185 -9.88 -4.72 -16.86
N LEU A 186 -9.79 -4.08 -15.72
CA LEU A 186 -8.69 -4.29 -14.78
C LEU A 186 -8.64 -5.73 -14.24
N ALA A 187 -9.81 -6.37 -14.08
CA ALA A 187 -9.89 -7.77 -13.65
C ALA A 187 -9.28 -8.75 -14.63
N ASP A 188 -9.31 -8.44 -15.95
CA ASP A 188 -8.83 -9.30 -17.02
C ASP A 188 -7.32 -9.15 -17.28
N THR A 189 -6.63 -8.40 -16.43
CA THR A 189 -5.19 -8.13 -16.54
C THR A 189 -4.40 -8.82 -15.42
N SER A 190 -3.07 -8.76 -15.53
CA SER A 190 -2.16 -9.21 -14.46
C SER A 190 -2.10 -8.23 -13.27
N CYS A 191 -3.13 -7.43 -13.05
CA CYS A 191 -3.23 -6.55 -11.88
C CYS A 191 -3.22 -7.37 -10.58
N ILE A 192 -2.34 -7.01 -9.67
CA ILE A 192 -2.18 -7.68 -8.37
C ILE A 192 -3.02 -7.07 -7.23
N ASN A 193 -3.91 -6.14 -7.56
CA ASN A 193 -4.80 -5.47 -6.59
C ASN A 193 -4.10 -4.73 -5.44
N CYS A 194 -2.81 -4.35 -5.59
CA CYS A 194 -1.99 -3.76 -4.51
C CYS A 194 -2.42 -2.35 -4.09
N GLY A 195 -3.24 -1.63 -4.87
CA GLY A 195 -3.74 -0.29 -4.53
C GLY A 195 -2.72 0.85 -4.64
N GLN A 196 -1.46 0.61 -5.04
CA GLN A 196 -0.46 1.67 -5.14
C GLN A 196 -0.82 2.76 -6.15
N CYS A 197 -1.60 2.42 -7.17
CA CYS A 197 -2.17 3.39 -8.10
C CYS A 197 -3.21 4.31 -7.44
N ILE A 198 -3.93 3.85 -6.42
CA ILE A 198 -4.87 4.66 -5.62
C ILE A 198 -4.10 5.69 -4.81
N VAL A 199 -3.05 5.26 -4.10
CA VAL A 199 -2.19 6.15 -3.30
C VAL A 199 -1.52 7.22 -4.17
N ALA A 200 -1.05 6.83 -5.37
CA ALA A 200 -0.43 7.76 -6.31
C ALA A 200 -1.41 8.73 -6.96
N CYS A 201 -2.71 8.44 -7.00
CA CYS A 201 -3.70 9.27 -7.69
C CYS A 201 -3.99 10.57 -6.92
N PRO A 202 -3.82 11.76 -7.54
CA PRO A 202 -4.07 13.02 -6.87
C PRO A 202 -5.56 13.39 -6.79
N THR A 203 -6.43 12.62 -7.48
CA THR A 203 -7.88 12.84 -7.56
C THR A 203 -8.65 11.58 -7.17
N GLY A 204 -9.96 11.56 -7.33
CA GLY A 204 -10.83 10.41 -7.11
C GLY A 204 -10.97 9.47 -8.31
N ALA A 205 -10.04 9.50 -9.28
CA ALA A 205 -10.11 8.63 -10.45
C ALA A 205 -9.80 7.15 -10.16
N LEU A 206 -9.05 6.89 -9.10
CA LEU A 206 -8.75 5.54 -8.60
C LEU A 206 -9.10 5.49 -7.12
N THR A 207 -9.93 4.53 -6.76
CA THR A 207 -10.40 4.34 -5.38
C THR A 207 -10.44 2.86 -5.04
N GLU A 208 -10.42 2.54 -3.76
CA GLU A 208 -10.79 1.20 -3.31
C GLU A 208 -12.26 0.91 -3.58
N ARG A 209 -12.60 -0.35 -3.85
CA ARG A 209 -13.99 -0.80 -3.88
C ARG A 209 -14.57 -0.61 -2.48
N ASP A 210 -15.69 0.09 -2.37
CA ASP A 210 -16.33 0.38 -1.09
C ASP A 210 -17.31 -0.74 -0.72
N ASP A 211 -17.03 -1.44 0.39
CA ASP A 211 -17.88 -2.48 0.94
C ASP A 211 -18.61 -2.04 2.21
N THR A 212 -18.51 -0.77 2.62
CA THR A 212 -19.12 -0.26 3.86
C THR A 212 -20.63 -0.45 3.91
N ALA A 213 -21.33 -0.27 2.80
CA ALA A 213 -22.78 -0.49 2.73
C ALA A 213 -23.18 -1.94 3.01
N LYS A 214 -22.37 -2.90 2.54
CA LYS A 214 -22.61 -4.33 2.80
C LYS A 214 -22.38 -4.67 4.27
N VAL A 215 -21.34 -4.10 4.87
CA VAL A 215 -21.05 -4.27 6.29
C VAL A 215 -22.13 -3.65 7.16
N PHE A 216 -22.61 -2.43 6.84
CA PHE A 216 -23.74 -1.83 7.54
C PHE A 216 -25.03 -2.66 7.41
N ALA A 217 -25.28 -3.26 6.24
CA ALA A 217 -26.42 -4.16 6.07
C ALA A 217 -26.30 -5.41 6.95
N ALA A 218 -25.09 -5.98 7.08
CA ALA A 218 -24.85 -7.12 7.96
C ALA A 218 -25.03 -6.74 9.44
N LEU A 219 -24.55 -5.57 9.86
CA LEU A 219 -24.72 -5.06 11.23
C LEU A 219 -26.22 -4.81 11.58
N ALA A 220 -27.03 -4.48 10.59
CA ALA A 220 -28.47 -4.24 10.78
C ALA A 220 -29.31 -5.52 10.76
N ASP A 221 -28.76 -6.67 10.37
CA ASP A 221 -29.46 -7.93 10.29
C ASP A 221 -29.39 -8.68 11.65
N PRO A 222 -30.50 -8.76 12.40
CA PRO A 222 -30.53 -9.38 13.70
C PRO A 222 -30.35 -10.92 13.66
N THR A 223 -30.35 -11.53 12.48
CA THR A 223 -30.12 -12.97 12.30
C THR A 223 -28.64 -13.30 12.12
N LYS A 224 -27.76 -12.28 12.04
CA LYS A 224 -26.34 -12.45 11.79
C LYS A 224 -25.49 -12.08 13.01
N HIS A 225 -24.49 -12.88 13.26
CA HIS A 225 -23.40 -12.61 14.20
C HIS A 225 -22.30 -11.86 13.44
N THR A 226 -22.34 -10.51 13.46
CA THR A 226 -21.38 -9.70 12.73
C THR A 226 -20.21 -9.31 13.62
N VAL A 227 -19.03 -9.83 13.28
CA VAL A 227 -17.78 -9.67 14.04
C VAL A 227 -16.67 -9.10 13.16
N ILE A 228 -15.67 -8.50 13.77
CA ILE A 228 -14.55 -7.88 13.04
C ILE A 228 -13.21 -8.18 13.71
N CYS A 229 -12.18 -8.43 12.88
CA CYS A 229 -10.79 -8.42 13.32
C CYS A 229 -10.04 -7.24 12.73
N CYS A 230 -9.11 -6.65 13.49
CA CYS A 230 -8.31 -5.52 13.08
C CYS A 230 -6.83 -5.90 12.93
N ALA A 231 -6.24 -5.57 11.77
CA ALA A 231 -4.81 -5.80 11.53
C ALA A 231 -3.93 -4.90 12.42
N PRO A 232 -2.69 -5.33 12.78
CA PRO A 232 -1.83 -4.63 13.74
C PRO A 232 -1.58 -3.16 13.41
N SER A 233 -1.42 -2.81 12.13
CA SER A 233 -1.12 -1.43 11.71
C SER A 233 -2.34 -0.50 11.67
N VAL A 234 -3.57 -1.02 11.73
CA VAL A 234 -4.78 -0.17 11.69
C VAL A 234 -4.82 0.80 12.88
N ARG A 235 -4.40 0.33 14.08
CA ARG A 235 -4.34 1.16 15.30
C ARG A 235 -3.46 2.40 15.17
N ALA A 236 -2.38 2.31 14.38
CA ALA A 236 -1.45 3.41 14.14
C ALA A 236 -1.84 4.30 12.94
N GLN A 237 -2.85 3.92 12.17
CA GLN A 237 -3.27 4.62 10.94
C GLN A 237 -4.65 5.26 11.05
N ILE A 238 -5.57 4.66 11.82
CA ILE A 238 -6.95 5.12 11.91
C ILE A 238 -7.05 6.55 12.44
N GLY A 239 -6.14 6.95 13.31
CA GLY A 239 -6.08 8.31 13.88
C GLY A 239 -5.96 9.40 12.81
N GLU A 240 -5.28 9.14 11.69
CA GLU A 240 -5.16 10.11 10.59
C GLU A 240 -6.54 10.47 9.98
N CYS A 241 -7.50 9.56 10.01
CA CYS A 241 -8.87 9.85 9.59
C CYS A 241 -9.58 10.87 10.50
N PHE A 242 -9.04 11.14 11.68
CA PHE A 242 -9.60 12.01 12.72
C PHE A 242 -8.60 13.10 13.15
N ASP A 243 -7.69 13.49 12.25
CA ASP A 243 -6.69 14.56 12.41
C ASP A 243 -5.68 14.33 13.56
N TYR A 244 -5.37 13.08 13.88
CA TYR A 244 -4.22 12.75 14.70
C TYR A 244 -2.94 12.75 13.85
N ALA A 245 -1.80 12.95 14.51
CA ALA A 245 -0.51 12.83 13.85
C ALA A 245 -0.30 11.39 13.30
N PRO A 246 0.36 11.23 12.13
CA PRO A 246 0.69 9.92 11.61
C PRO A 246 1.43 9.04 12.63
N GLY A 247 1.02 7.79 12.76
CA GLY A 247 1.63 6.84 13.69
C GLY A 247 1.17 6.95 15.14
N THR A 248 0.19 7.82 15.45
CA THR A 248 -0.41 7.86 16.78
C THR A 248 -1.12 6.55 17.07
N ASP A 249 -0.81 5.92 18.21
CA ASP A 249 -1.53 4.74 18.67
C ASP A 249 -2.94 5.13 19.13
N CYS A 250 -3.92 4.58 18.43
CA CYS A 250 -5.34 4.79 18.70
C CYS A 250 -6.06 3.48 18.98
N GLU A 251 -5.36 2.44 19.47
CA GLU A 251 -5.93 1.10 19.68
C GLU A 251 -7.24 1.11 20.45
N GLY A 252 -7.23 1.62 21.68
CA GLY A 252 -8.41 1.60 22.56
C GLY A 252 -9.58 2.40 21.99
N LYS A 253 -9.31 3.56 21.37
CA LYS A 253 -10.34 4.37 20.70
C LYS A 253 -10.91 3.68 19.46
N MET A 254 -10.05 3.01 18.68
CA MET A 254 -10.45 2.23 17.52
C MET A 254 -11.39 1.10 17.93
N VAL A 255 -11.04 0.35 18.98
CA VAL A 255 -11.86 -0.75 19.50
C VAL A 255 -13.21 -0.23 19.96
N ALA A 256 -13.23 0.80 20.82
CA ALA A 256 -14.46 1.39 21.33
C ALA A 256 -15.37 1.92 20.21
N ALA A 257 -14.81 2.65 19.25
CA ALA A 257 -15.57 3.17 18.12
C ALA A 257 -16.11 2.04 17.22
N THR A 258 -15.36 0.96 17.06
CA THR A 258 -15.78 -0.21 16.27
C THR A 258 -16.91 -0.98 16.99
N LYS A 259 -16.83 -1.15 18.30
CA LYS A 259 -17.94 -1.70 19.11
C LYS A 259 -19.19 -0.83 19.01
N ALA A 260 -19.02 0.50 19.07
CA ALA A 260 -20.12 1.45 18.94
C ALA A 260 -20.81 1.41 17.55
N LEU A 261 -20.16 0.89 16.51
CA LEU A 261 -20.79 0.60 15.20
C LEU A 261 -21.79 -0.55 15.26
N GLY A 262 -21.76 -1.38 16.32
CA GLY A 262 -22.66 -2.52 16.51
C GLY A 262 -22.05 -3.88 16.19
N PHE A 263 -20.73 -4.01 16.03
CA PHE A 263 -20.10 -5.32 15.95
C PHE A 263 -20.24 -6.08 17.26
N GLU A 264 -20.65 -7.36 17.19
CA GLU A 264 -20.83 -8.24 18.34
C GLU A 264 -19.51 -8.61 19.02
N GLY A 265 -18.41 -8.60 18.24
CA GLY A 265 -17.06 -8.80 18.75
C GLY A 265 -16.02 -8.06 17.90
N VAL A 266 -15.02 -7.47 18.55
CA VAL A 266 -13.90 -6.76 17.94
C VAL A 266 -12.59 -7.37 18.39
N TYR A 267 -11.88 -8.03 17.48
CA TYR A 267 -10.76 -8.89 17.77
C TYR A 267 -9.43 -8.37 17.22
N ASP A 268 -8.33 -8.69 17.92
CA ASP A 268 -6.97 -8.38 17.48
C ASP A 268 -6.43 -9.50 16.55
N MET A 269 -6.07 -9.15 15.32
CA MET A 269 -5.45 -10.09 14.37
C MET A 269 -4.06 -10.57 14.82
N ASN A 270 -3.47 -9.99 15.86
CA ASN A 270 -2.19 -10.45 16.41
C ASN A 270 -2.23 -11.91 16.82
N LEU A 271 -3.37 -12.39 17.34
CA LEU A 271 -3.57 -13.81 17.66
C LEU A 271 -3.24 -14.72 16.47
N THR A 272 -3.82 -14.43 15.31
CA THR A 272 -3.62 -15.28 14.13
C THR A 272 -2.35 -14.93 13.35
N ALA A 273 -1.76 -13.78 13.60
CA ALA A 273 -0.39 -13.52 13.17
C ALA A 273 0.60 -14.42 13.92
N ASP A 274 0.44 -14.59 15.23
CA ASP A 274 1.23 -15.56 16.03
C ASP A 274 1.02 -16.99 15.53
N LEU A 275 -0.23 -17.39 15.28
CA LEU A 275 -0.55 -18.70 14.72
C LEU A 275 0.11 -18.93 13.36
N THR A 276 0.05 -17.92 12.47
CA THR A 276 0.70 -17.99 11.15
C THR A 276 2.21 -18.22 11.28
N ILE A 277 2.87 -17.56 12.22
CA ILE A 277 4.31 -17.74 12.43
C ILE A 277 4.65 -19.12 12.98
N MET A 278 3.84 -19.65 13.88
CA MET A 278 4.04 -21.02 14.39
C MET A 278 3.93 -22.05 13.25
N GLU A 279 2.94 -21.91 12.41
CA GLU A 279 2.73 -22.79 11.26
C GLU A 279 3.82 -22.63 10.20
N GLU A 280 4.16 -21.40 9.80
CA GLU A 280 5.20 -21.16 8.78
C GLU A 280 6.61 -21.55 9.28
N ALA A 281 6.93 -21.32 10.56
CA ALA A 281 8.20 -21.77 11.14
C ALA A 281 8.29 -23.31 11.18
N THR A 282 7.21 -23.98 11.53
CA THR A 282 7.12 -25.44 11.52
C THR A 282 7.25 -25.99 10.10
N GLU A 283 6.59 -25.37 9.12
CA GLU A 283 6.72 -25.71 7.70
C GLU A 283 8.16 -25.52 7.21
N LEU A 284 8.82 -24.41 7.58
CA LEU A 284 10.22 -24.18 7.22
C LEU A 284 11.13 -25.27 7.74
N ILE A 285 10.98 -25.64 9.03
CA ILE A 285 11.78 -26.69 9.67
C ILE A 285 11.54 -28.04 8.97
N SER A 286 10.27 -28.36 8.71
CA SER A 286 9.90 -29.58 7.99
C SER A 286 10.51 -29.64 6.59
N ARG A 287 10.44 -28.56 5.80
CA ARG A 287 11.05 -28.48 4.47
C ARG A 287 12.58 -28.65 4.54
N ILE A 288 13.21 -28.08 5.56
CA ILE A 288 14.66 -28.23 5.78
C ILE A 288 15.06 -29.67 6.10
N GLN A 289 14.29 -30.34 6.96
CA GLN A 289 14.59 -31.69 7.43
C GLN A 289 14.27 -32.75 6.37
N ASN A 290 13.12 -32.60 5.69
CA ASN A 290 12.58 -33.62 4.79
C ASN A 290 12.92 -33.37 3.31
N GLY A 291 13.68 -32.32 2.97
CA GLY A 291 14.10 -32.00 1.60
C GLY A 291 13.00 -31.37 0.74
N GLY A 292 12.06 -30.62 1.34
CA GLY A 292 11.02 -29.90 0.61
C GLY A 292 11.54 -28.71 -0.22
N PRO A 293 10.65 -28.06 -1.01
CA PRO A 293 11.05 -26.95 -1.89
C PRO A 293 11.55 -25.74 -1.08
N LEU A 294 12.77 -25.29 -1.43
CA LEU A 294 13.41 -24.11 -0.84
C LEU A 294 13.88 -23.16 -1.96
N PRO A 295 13.84 -21.86 -1.75
CA PRO A 295 13.49 -21.16 -0.50
C PRO A 295 12.01 -21.27 -0.15
N LEU A 296 11.66 -21.26 1.14
CA LEU A 296 10.29 -21.02 1.58
C LEU A 296 9.98 -19.53 1.45
N ILE A 297 8.86 -19.19 0.83
CA ILE A 297 8.41 -17.80 0.64
C ILE A 297 7.06 -17.63 1.34
N THR A 298 6.96 -16.61 2.21
CA THR A 298 5.70 -16.36 2.93
C THR A 298 4.52 -16.07 1.98
N SER A 299 3.33 -16.48 2.34
CA SER A 299 2.10 -16.37 1.55
C SER A 299 1.04 -15.43 2.11
N CYS A 300 1.34 -14.68 3.17
CA CYS A 300 0.35 -13.83 3.84
C CYS A 300 -0.10 -12.61 3.03
N SER A 301 0.62 -12.22 1.95
CA SER A 301 0.27 -11.09 1.09
C SER A 301 -0.36 -11.57 -0.23
N PRO A 302 -1.67 -11.33 -0.46
CA PRO A 302 -2.37 -11.82 -1.65
C PRO A 302 -1.91 -11.13 -2.94
N GLY A 303 -1.46 -9.88 -2.86
CA GLY A 303 -0.85 -9.19 -3.99
C GLY A 303 0.45 -9.86 -4.45
N TRP A 304 1.25 -10.31 -3.49
CA TRP A 304 2.46 -11.08 -3.75
C TRP A 304 2.13 -12.45 -4.38
N ILE A 305 1.17 -13.19 -3.82
CA ILE A 305 0.75 -14.49 -4.36
C ILE A 305 0.31 -14.33 -5.82
N LYS A 306 -0.58 -13.38 -6.09
CA LYS A 306 -1.05 -13.11 -7.45
C LYS A 306 0.08 -12.69 -8.40
N PHE A 307 1.06 -11.93 -7.89
CA PHE A 307 2.26 -11.59 -8.65
C PHE A 307 3.10 -12.84 -8.98
N CYS A 308 3.31 -13.72 -8.01
CA CYS A 308 4.04 -14.97 -8.19
C CYS A 308 3.34 -15.87 -9.23
N GLU A 309 2.03 -16.06 -9.10
CA GLU A 309 1.21 -16.86 -10.02
C GLU A 309 1.29 -16.35 -11.48
N HIS A 310 1.35 -15.02 -11.69
CA HIS A 310 1.39 -14.44 -13.02
C HIS A 310 2.79 -14.39 -13.63
N TYR A 311 3.81 -14.12 -12.84
CA TYR A 311 5.15 -13.78 -13.37
C TYR A 311 6.23 -14.80 -13.03
N PHE A 312 5.96 -15.69 -12.06
CA PHE A 312 6.88 -16.72 -11.57
C PHE A 312 6.12 -17.99 -11.18
N PRO A 313 5.28 -18.55 -12.11
CA PRO A 313 4.45 -19.72 -11.78
C PRO A 313 5.26 -20.92 -11.29
N GLU A 314 6.50 -21.07 -11.76
CA GLU A 314 7.44 -22.10 -11.33
C GLU A 314 7.89 -21.97 -9.87
N MET A 315 7.66 -20.81 -9.25
CA MET A 315 7.99 -20.56 -7.83
C MET A 315 6.79 -20.76 -6.89
N THR A 316 5.64 -21.14 -7.41
CA THR A 316 4.42 -21.32 -6.58
C THR A 316 4.55 -22.43 -5.56
N GLU A 317 5.30 -23.49 -5.85
CA GLU A 317 5.61 -24.55 -4.89
C GLU A 317 6.50 -24.07 -3.71
N ASN A 318 7.22 -22.97 -3.91
CA ASN A 318 8.03 -22.35 -2.88
C ASN A 318 7.22 -21.51 -1.90
N LEU A 319 5.97 -21.12 -2.25
CA LEU A 319 5.10 -20.40 -1.34
C LEU A 319 4.75 -21.26 -0.12
N SER A 320 4.60 -20.61 1.03
CA SER A 320 4.05 -21.24 2.22
C SER A 320 2.64 -21.75 1.94
N THR A 321 2.30 -22.90 2.48
CA THR A 321 0.96 -23.50 2.38
C THR A 321 -0.03 -22.89 3.37
N CYS A 322 0.44 -22.03 4.27
CA CYS A 322 -0.36 -21.39 5.30
C CYS A 322 -1.34 -20.36 4.72
N LYS A 323 -2.56 -20.31 5.26
CA LYS A 323 -3.47 -19.19 5.04
C LYS A 323 -2.88 -17.91 5.65
N SER A 324 -3.33 -16.75 5.14
CA SER A 324 -2.95 -15.48 5.77
C SER A 324 -3.63 -15.32 7.15
N PRO A 325 -3.09 -14.44 8.05
CA PRO A 325 -3.71 -14.20 9.36
C PRO A 325 -5.19 -13.88 9.30
N GLN A 326 -5.65 -13.07 8.33
CA GLN A 326 -7.09 -12.79 8.21
C GLN A 326 -7.91 -14.03 7.87
N GLN A 327 -7.42 -14.88 6.96
CA GLN A 327 -8.11 -16.10 6.56
C GLN A 327 -8.03 -17.19 7.66
N MET A 328 -6.90 -17.27 8.36
CA MET A 328 -6.79 -18.13 9.54
C MET A 328 -7.80 -17.74 10.61
N PHE A 329 -7.99 -16.43 10.86
CA PHE A 329 -8.93 -15.98 11.87
C PHE A 329 -10.38 -16.29 11.48
N GLY A 330 -10.77 -16.01 10.25
CA GLY A 330 -12.11 -16.35 9.76
C GLY A 330 -12.36 -17.85 9.78
N ALA A 331 -11.37 -18.66 9.35
CA ALA A 331 -11.46 -20.11 9.40
C ALA A 331 -11.64 -20.63 10.83
N LEU A 332 -10.78 -20.20 11.76
CA LEU A 332 -10.82 -20.58 13.17
C LEU A 332 -12.13 -20.13 13.83
N PHE A 333 -12.59 -18.93 13.50
CA PHE A 333 -13.82 -18.38 14.05
C PHE A 333 -15.06 -19.13 13.57
N LYS A 334 -15.16 -19.41 12.26
CA LYS A 334 -16.30 -20.12 11.66
C LYS A 334 -16.28 -21.65 11.86
N THR A 335 -15.19 -22.21 12.37
CA THR A 335 -15.11 -23.64 12.76
C THR A 335 -15.15 -23.77 14.28
N TYR A 336 -14.01 -23.66 14.94
CA TYR A 336 -13.84 -23.92 16.37
C TYR A 336 -14.69 -23.01 17.26
N TYR A 337 -14.65 -21.68 17.01
CA TYR A 337 -15.37 -20.73 17.85
C TYR A 337 -16.89 -20.82 17.64
N ALA A 338 -17.32 -21.01 16.40
CA ALA A 338 -18.74 -21.22 16.07
C ALA A 338 -19.30 -22.46 16.78
N GLU A 339 -18.56 -23.58 16.78
CA GLU A 339 -18.93 -24.79 17.52
C GLU A 339 -19.03 -24.54 19.03
N LYS A 340 -18.03 -23.82 19.59
CA LYS A 340 -17.99 -23.47 21.01
C LYS A 340 -19.18 -22.60 21.44
N MET A 341 -19.63 -21.69 20.57
CA MET A 341 -20.76 -20.78 20.81
C MET A 341 -22.10 -21.36 20.39
N GLY A 342 -22.13 -22.48 19.69
CA GLY A 342 -23.34 -23.07 19.13
C GLY A 342 -23.92 -22.28 17.98
N TRP A 343 -23.10 -21.52 17.23
CA TRP A 343 -23.50 -20.72 16.09
C TRP A 343 -23.38 -21.50 14.78
N ASP A 344 -24.34 -21.31 13.85
CA ASP A 344 -24.17 -21.81 12.48
C ASP A 344 -23.16 -20.91 11.74
N PRO A 345 -22.10 -21.47 11.14
CA PRO A 345 -21.14 -20.70 10.35
C PRO A 345 -21.76 -19.81 9.26
N LYS A 346 -22.93 -20.17 8.75
CA LYS A 346 -23.68 -19.38 7.75
C LYS A 346 -24.29 -18.09 8.31
N ASP A 347 -24.48 -18.02 9.63
CA ASP A 347 -25.04 -16.86 10.30
C ASP A 347 -23.94 -15.93 10.83
N ILE A 348 -22.68 -16.29 10.66
CA ILE A 348 -21.54 -15.47 11.02
C ILE A 348 -21.11 -14.64 9.81
N VAL A 349 -21.07 -13.32 9.98
CA VAL A 349 -20.44 -12.38 9.06
C VAL A 349 -19.12 -11.92 9.64
N PHE A 350 -18.03 -12.45 9.10
CA PHE A 350 -16.68 -12.14 9.55
C PHE A 350 -16.06 -11.04 8.70
N VAL A 351 -15.79 -9.88 9.31
CA VAL A 351 -15.19 -8.70 8.67
C VAL A 351 -13.71 -8.58 9.06
N SER A 352 -12.86 -8.19 8.14
CA SER A 352 -11.46 -7.86 8.41
C SER A 352 -11.20 -6.39 8.11
N ALA A 353 -10.75 -5.61 9.10
CA ALA A 353 -10.22 -4.26 8.89
C ALA A 353 -8.72 -4.33 8.67
N ILE A 354 -8.24 -3.97 7.46
CA ILE A 354 -6.85 -4.17 7.06
C ILE A 354 -6.38 -3.11 6.05
N PRO A 355 -5.19 -2.53 6.17
CA PRO A 355 -4.69 -1.49 5.28
C PRO A 355 -4.14 -2.05 3.96
N CYS A 356 -4.91 -2.91 3.29
CA CYS A 356 -4.48 -3.58 2.07
C CYS A 356 -5.66 -3.87 1.15
N THR A 357 -5.68 -3.27 -0.03
CA THR A 357 -6.77 -3.50 -1.00
C THR A 357 -6.74 -4.90 -1.61
N ALA A 358 -5.57 -5.54 -1.71
CA ALA A 358 -5.46 -6.92 -2.21
C ALA A 358 -6.14 -7.94 -1.28
N LYS A 359 -6.37 -7.60 -0.02
CA LYS A 359 -7.13 -8.45 0.91
C LYS A 359 -8.60 -8.60 0.52
N LYS A 360 -9.18 -7.62 -0.16
CA LYS A 360 -10.52 -7.74 -0.78
C LYS A 360 -10.55 -8.81 -1.87
N PHE A 361 -9.48 -8.91 -2.65
CA PHE A 361 -9.32 -9.98 -3.65
C PHE A 361 -9.12 -11.34 -2.99
N GLU A 362 -8.36 -11.41 -1.88
CA GLU A 362 -8.11 -12.66 -1.16
C GLU A 362 -9.40 -13.30 -0.64
N VAL A 363 -10.36 -12.51 -0.17
CA VAL A 363 -11.67 -12.98 0.31
C VAL A 363 -12.39 -13.86 -0.72
N GLY A 364 -12.30 -13.52 -2.00
CA GLY A 364 -12.94 -14.26 -3.09
C GLY A 364 -12.12 -15.42 -3.68
N ARG A 365 -10.94 -15.74 -3.14
CA ARG A 365 -10.10 -16.83 -3.68
C ARG A 365 -10.66 -18.21 -3.33
N ALA A 366 -10.49 -19.16 -4.25
CA ALA A 366 -10.80 -20.57 -4.00
C ALA A 366 -9.98 -21.12 -2.82
N GLY A 367 -10.56 -22.05 -2.08
CA GLY A 367 -9.92 -22.69 -0.93
C GLY A 367 -9.95 -21.85 0.37
N GLN A 368 -10.60 -20.70 0.38
CA GLN A 368 -10.79 -19.86 1.58
C GLN A 368 -12.17 -20.09 2.20
N SER A 369 -12.49 -21.36 2.55
CA SER A 369 -13.82 -21.77 3.01
C SER A 369 -13.74 -23.04 3.88
N ALA A 370 -13.06 -22.94 5.03
CA ALA A 370 -12.83 -24.09 5.93
C ALA A 370 -14.13 -24.71 6.49
N ALA A 371 -15.13 -23.89 6.78
CA ALA A 371 -16.45 -24.33 7.27
C ALA A 371 -17.48 -24.55 6.14
N GLY A 372 -17.05 -24.64 4.87
CA GLY A 372 -17.96 -24.73 3.71
C GLY A 372 -18.62 -23.40 3.31
N VAL A 373 -18.33 -22.32 4.02
CA VAL A 373 -18.68 -20.93 3.72
C VAL A 373 -17.41 -20.09 3.68
N PRO A 374 -17.39 -18.90 3.06
CA PRO A 374 -16.20 -18.04 3.05
C PRO A 374 -15.66 -17.83 4.46
N ASP A 375 -14.34 -17.99 4.66
CA ASP A 375 -13.71 -17.75 5.95
C ASP A 375 -13.90 -16.29 6.40
N VAL A 376 -13.70 -15.36 5.48
CA VAL A 376 -13.92 -13.92 5.65
C VAL A 376 -14.96 -13.46 4.64
N ASP A 377 -15.97 -12.72 5.06
CA ASP A 377 -17.04 -12.24 4.18
C ASP A 377 -16.68 -10.90 3.54
N TYR A 378 -16.09 -9.99 4.31
CA TYR A 378 -15.69 -8.66 3.83
C TYR A 378 -14.34 -8.25 4.38
N ALA A 379 -13.52 -7.64 3.52
CA ALA A 379 -12.31 -6.95 3.92
C ALA A 379 -12.50 -5.44 3.67
N ILE A 380 -12.41 -4.64 4.72
CA ILE A 380 -12.50 -3.18 4.65
C ILE A 380 -11.16 -2.54 4.95
N THR A 381 -10.85 -1.43 4.28
CA THR A 381 -9.62 -0.69 4.53
C THR A 381 -9.75 0.19 5.78
N THR A 382 -8.62 0.67 6.32
CA THR A 382 -8.60 1.66 7.41
C THR A 382 -9.45 2.89 7.07
N ARG A 383 -9.42 3.36 5.82
CA ARG A 383 -10.23 4.51 5.36
C ARG A 383 -11.73 4.20 5.34
N GLU A 384 -12.12 2.99 4.95
CA GLU A 384 -13.51 2.54 5.00
C GLU A 384 -14.02 2.49 6.44
N LEU A 385 -13.23 1.90 7.36
CA LEU A 385 -13.58 1.90 8.80
C LEU A 385 -13.71 3.32 9.33
N GLY A 386 -12.78 4.22 9.00
CA GLY A 386 -12.86 5.63 9.37
C GLY A 386 -14.11 6.34 8.83
N ARG A 387 -14.53 6.03 7.59
CA ARG A 387 -15.80 6.54 7.01
C ARG A 387 -17.02 6.00 7.75
N MET A 388 -17.03 4.71 8.10
CA MET A 388 -18.13 4.11 8.87
C MET A 388 -18.29 4.77 10.23
N ILE A 389 -17.21 4.99 10.96
CA ILE A 389 -17.20 5.67 12.27
C ILE A 389 -17.76 7.10 12.13
N LYS A 390 -17.31 7.85 11.11
CA LYS A 390 -17.83 9.20 10.82
C LYS A 390 -19.31 9.20 10.44
N ALA A 391 -19.74 8.27 9.58
CA ALA A 391 -21.12 8.16 9.14
C ALA A 391 -22.08 7.81 10.28
N ALA A 392 -21.61 7.02 11.26
CA ALA A 392 -22.36 6.69 12.46
C ALA A 392 -22.40 7.85 13.50
N GLY A 393 -21.68 8.95 13.26
CA GLY A 393 -21.63 10.09 14.17
C GLY A 393 -20.88 9.82 15.48
N ILE A 394 -19.97 8.84 15.49
CA ILE A 394 -19.19 8.48 16.68
C ILE A 394 -18.08 9.50 16.88
N ASP A 395 -18.01 10.12 18.07
CA ASP A 395 -16.96 11.06 18.44
C ASP A 395 -15.67 10.31 18.80
N PHE A 396 -14.89 9.98 17.78
CA PHE A 396 -13.66 9.22 17.93
C PHE A 396 -12.62 9.89 18.83
N ARG A 397 -12.61 11.23 18.91
CA ARG A 397 -11.61 11.95 19.74
C ARG A 397 -11.89 11.82 21.22
N ASN A 398 -13.16 11.82 21.60
CA ASN A 398 -13.59 11.85 23.00
C ASN A 398 -14.13 10.51 23.51
N ILE A 399 -14.25 9.48 22.66
CA ILE A 399 -14.70 8.16 23.09
C ILE A 399 -13.71 7.57 24.12
N ALA A 400 -14.25 6.94 25.16
CA ALA A 400 -13.46 6.21 26.13
C ALA A 400 -12.82 4.97 25.48
N GLU A 401 -11.59 4.67 25.86
CA GLU A 401 -10.86 3.54 25.31
C GLU A 401 -11.41 2.21 25.85
N GLU A 402 -11.46 1.21 24.98
CA GLU A 402 -11.84 -0.15 25.33
C GLU A 402 -10.80 -1.16 24.81
N PRO A 403 -10.62 -2.29 25.50
CA PRO A 403 -9.77 -3.37 25.05
C PRO A 403 -10.47 -4.20 23.95
N PHE A 404 -9.67 -4.90 23.15
CA PHE A 404 -10.17 -5.95 22.26
C PHE A 404 -10.89 -7.05 23.05
N ASP A 405 -11.86 -7.67 22.40
CA ASP A 405 -12.42 -8.93 22.89
C ASP A 405 -11.42 -10.07 22.62
N ASP A 406 -11.23 -10.91 23.61
CA ASP A 406 -10.24 -11.99 23.52
C ASP A 406 -10.96 -13.35 23.59
N PRO A 407 -11.27 -13.96 22.44
CA PRO A 407 -12.00 -15.22 22.40
C PRO A 407 -11.15 -16.43 22.80
N PHE A 408 -9.82 -16.31 22.77
CA PHE A 408 -8.89 -17.42 22.96
C PHE A 408 -7.88 -17.21 24.10
N ASN A 409 -7.83 -16.02 24.69
CA ASN A 409 -6.95 -15.64 25.79
C ASN A 409 -5.44 -15.84 25.53
N VAL A 410 -5.01 -15.75 24.26
CA VAL A 410 -3.62 -15.99 23.85
C VAL A 410 -3.22 -15.02 22.74
N SER A 411 -2.34 -14.08 23.03
CA SER A 411 -1.58 -13.36 22.01
C SER A 411 -0.18 -13.02 22.51
N SER A 412 0.80 -13.01 21.63
CA SER A 412 2.19 -12.64 21.95
C SER A 412 2.59 -11.32 21.27
N GLY A 413 3.71 -10.75 21.71
CA GLY A 413 4.26 -9.56 21.09
C GLY A 413 4.79 -9.78 19.66
N ALA A 414 4.91 -11.03 19.19
CA ALA A 414 5.41 -11.35 17.85
C ALA A 414 4.44 -10.89 16.76
N GLY A 415 3.12 -11.03 16.98
CA GLY A 415 2.09 -10.57 16.05
C GLY A 415 2.12 -9.06 15.79
N VAL A 416 2.46 -8.26 16.81
CA VAL A 416 2.51 -6.80 16.69
C VAL A 416 3.55 -6.34 15.66
N ILE A 417 4.70 -7.01 15.58
CA ILE A 417 5.78 -6.63 14.65
C ILE A 417 5.44 -6.88 13.17
N PHE A 418 4.37 -7.61 12.86
CA PHE A 418 3.84 -7.72 11.48
C PHE A 418 3.47 -6.36 10.90
N GLY A 419 3.12 -5.39 11.72
CA GLY A 419 2.87 -4.02 11.32
C GLY A 419 4.11 -3.28 10.80
N ALA A 420 5.32 -3.79 11.04
CA ALA A 420 6.58 -3.18 10.62
C ALA A 420 7.20 -3.88 9.40
N THR A 421 7.98 -3.13 8.59
CA THR A 421 8.69 -3.70 7.44
C THR A 421 9.73 -4.72 7.91
N GLY A 422 9.63 -5.95 7.40
CA GLY A 422 10.50 -7.07 7.80
C GLY A 422 10.03 -7.82 9.05
N GLY A 423 8.97 -7.36 9.72
CA GLY A 423 8.50 -7.93 10.98
C GLY A 423 8.06 -9.39 10.87
N VAL A 424 7.44 -9.79 9.76
CA VAL A 424 7.07 -11.20 9.52
C VAL A 424 8.32 -12.10 9.52
N MET A 425 9.39 -11.69 8.82
CA MET A 425 10.64 -12.44 8.81
C MET A 425 11.29 -12.50 10.19
N GLU A 426 11.27 -11.39 10.91
CA GLU A 426 11.81 -11.33 12.26
C GLU A 426 11.05 -12.28 13.22
N ALA A 427 9.72 -12.27 13.19
CA ALA A 427 8.90 -13.18 13.98
C ALA A 427 9.19 -14.64 13.63
N ALA A 428 9.28 -14.97 12.34
CA ALA A 428 9.60 -16.33 11.88
C ALA A 428 11.00 -16.79 12.34
N LEU A 429 11.99 -15.90 12.29
CA LEU A 429 13.36 -16.18 12.77
C LEU A 429 13.39 -16.45 14.28
N ARG A 430 12.67 -15.63 15.07
CA ARG A 430 12.55 -15.84 16.53
C ARG A 430 11.99 -17.23 16.84
N THR A 431 10.84 -17.53 16.26
CA THR A 431 10.15 -18.81 16.51
C THR A 431 10.96 -20.00 16.01
N ALA A 432 11.52 -19.94 14.79
CA ALA A 432 12.36 -21.03 14.27
C ALA A 432 13.62 -21.26 15.12
N ALA A 433 14.24 -20.20 15.60
CA ALA A 433 15.42 -20.29 16.46
C ALA A 433 15.08 -20.95 17.80
N GLU A 434 13.98 -20.56 18.45
CA GLU A 434 13.56 -21.15 19.72
C GLU A 434 13.20 -22.64 19.59
N ILE A 435 12.50 -23.00 18.48
CA ILE A 435 12.19 -24.41 18.19
C ILE A 435 13.47 -25.24 17.98
N ILE A 436 14.44 -24.72 17.21
CA ILE A 436 15.68 -25.43 16.89
C ILE A 436 16.60 -25.52 18.12
N LEU A 437 16.73 -24.44 18.88
CA LEU A 437 17.64 -24.37 20.03
C LEU A 437 17.02 -24.95 21.31
N GLN A 438 15.71 -25.16 21.32
CA GLN A 438 14.92 -25.64 22.50
C GLN A 438 15.18 -24.80 23.76
N LYS A 439 15.43 -23.51 23.60
CA LYS A 439 15.64 -22.53 24.67
C LYS A 439 15.19 -21.14 24.23
N PRO A 440 14.78 -20.27 25.15
CA PRO A 440 14.50 -18.87 24.86
C PRO A 440 15.72 -18.17 24.25
N LEU A 441 15.47 -17.23 23.35
CA LEU A 441 16.53 -16.42 22.74
C LEU A 441 17.04 -15.37 23.74
N GLU A 442 18.36 -15.25 23.86
CA GLU A 442 19.01 -14.19 24.64
C GLU A 442 18.86 -12.82 23.96
N LYS A 443 18.86 -12.82 22.60
CA LYS A 443 18.70 -11.63 21.78
C LYS A 443 17.45 -11.80 20.90
N LEU A 444 16.48 -10.91 21.06
CA LEU A 444 15.20 -10.92 20.33
C LEU A 444 15.22 -10.07 19.04
N ASP A 445 16.20 -9.20 18.86
CA ASP A 445 16.24 -8.25 17.76
C ASP A 445 17.07 -8.76 16.59
N PHE A 446 16.51 -8.64 15.40
CA PHE A 446 17.15 -8.95 14.10
C PHE A 446 17.13 -7.69 13.22
N PRO A 447 17.94 -6.66 13.54
CA PRO A 447 17.90 -5.36 12.89
C PRO A 447 18.23 -5.42 11.39
N GLU A 448 18.98 -6.42 10.95
CA GLU A 448 19.38 -6.60 9.56
C GLU A 448 18.20 -6.85 8.61
N VAL A 449 17.06 -7.30 9.13
CA VAL A 449 15.83 -7.49 8.33
C VAL A 449 14.83 -6.35 8.48
N ARG A 450 15.09 -5.38 9.37
CA ARG A 450 14.27 -4.18 9.59
C ARG A 450 14.66 -3.04 8.64
N GLY A 451 13.83 -2.00 8.54
CA GLY A 451 14.09 -0.74 7.81
C GLY A 451 13.42 -0.68 6.44
N THR A 452 13.66 0.42 5.72
CA THR A 452 12.96 0.78 4.47
C THR A 452 13.72 0.46 3.20
N GLU A 453 14.90 -0.17 3.27
CA GLU A 453 15.64 -0.58 2.08
C GLU A 453 14.83 -1.57 1.23
N GLY A 454 14.89 -1.41 -0.08
CA GLY A 454 14.07 -2.17 -1.02
C GLY A 454 14.34 -3.68 -1.03
N ILE A 455 15.58 -4.10 -0.81
CA ILE A 455 16.00 -5.52 -0.69
C ILE A 455 17.03 -5.61 0.42
N LYS A 456 16.83 -6.54 1.35
CA LYS A 456 17.76 -6.84 2.45
C LYS A 456 18.09 -8.31 2.46
N LEU A 457 19.33 -8.60 2.74
CA LEU A 457 19.87 -9.96 2.82
C LEU A 457 20.59 -10.11 4.17
N ALA A 458 20.30 -11.20 4.87
CA ALA A 458 20.98 -11.52 6.12
C ALA A 458 21.24 -13.02 6.22
N SER A 459 22.19 -13.40 7.08
CA SER A 459 22.55 -14.80 7.37
C SER A 459 22.60 -14.99 8.87
N TYR A 460 21.84 -15.94 9.39
CA TYR A 460 21.77 -16.24 10.81
C TYR A 460 22.22 -17.67 11.08
N LYS A 461 22.97 -17.85 12.16
CA LYS A 461 23.36 -19.16 12.66
C LYS A 461 22.30 -19.66 13.65
N LEU A 462 21.62 -20.74 13.33
CA LEU A 462 20.62 -21.39 14.17
C LEU A 462 21.13 -22.81 14.52
N GLY A 463 21.77 -22.96 15.67
CA GLY A 463 22.50 -24.19 16.00
C GLY A 463 23.62 -24.47 14.99
N ASP A 464 23.65 -25.67 14.41
CA ASP A 464 24.60 -26.07 13.37
C ASP A 464 24.20 -25.63 11.96
N ALA A 465 22.99 -25.10 11.79
CA ALA A 465 22.47 -24.64 10.51
C ALA A 465 22.73 -23.13 10.28
N THR A 466 23.05 -22.75 9.05
CA THR A 466 23.05 -21.36 8.62
C THR A 466 21.83 -21.12 7.76
N VAL A 467 20.96 -20.19 8.18
CA VAL A 467 19.75 -19.77 7.47
C VAL A 467 20.04 -18.43 6.80
N ASN A 468 19.95 -18.39 5.48
CA ASN A 468 20.01 -17.16 4.71
C ASN A 468 18.60 -16.65 4.47
N VAL A 469 18.37 -15.36 4.74
CA VAL A 469 17.07 -14.73 4.61
C VAL A 469 17.14 -13.52 3.69
N ALA A 470 16.04 -13.26 3.00
CA ALA A 470 15.87 -12.07 2.19
C ALA A 470 14.51 -11.44 2.47
N VAL A 471 14.50 -10.12 2.64
CA VAL A 471 13.27 -9.32 2.80
C VAL A 471 13.23 -8.28 1.69
N THR A 472 12.07 -8.10 1.06
CA THR A 472 11.90 -7.14 -0.02
C THR A 472 10.58 -6.39 0.11
N SER A 473 10.58 -5.11 -0.27
CA SER A 473 9.41 -4.25 -0.39
C SER A 473 9.15 -3.88 -1.85
N GLY A 474 7.90 -4.01 -2.29
CA GLY A 474 7.48 -3.76 -3.66
C GLY A 474 7.78 -4.92 -4.62
N THR A 475 6.84 -5.19 -5.51
CA THR A 475 6.95 -6.32 -6.48
C THR A 475 8.04 -6.11 -7.52
N GLY A 476 8.41 -4.86 -7.83
CA GLY A 476 9.56 -4.55 -8.67
C GLY A 476 10.89 -5.05 -8.09
N ASN A 477 11.06 -4.92 -6.76
CA ASN A 477 12.23 -5.45 -6.06
C ASN A 477 12.14 -6.98 -5.89
N ALA A 478 10.95 -7.51 -5.60
CA ALA A 478 10.72 -8.95 -5.57
C ALA A 478 11.10 -9.61 -6.89
N LYS A 479 10.75 -8.99 -8.02
CA LYS A 479 11.14 -9.45 -9.37
C LYS A 479 12.66 -9.53 -9.55
N LYS A 480 13.40 -8.53 -9.06
CA LYS A 480 14.87 -8.53 -9.10
C LYS A 480 15.44 -9.67 -8.24
N LEU A 481 14.91 -9.83 -7.03
CA LEU A 481 15.34 -10.85 -6.08
C LEU A 481 15.10 -12.27 -6.63
N LEU A 482 13.89 -12.56 -7.14
CA LEU A 482 13.56 -13.88 -7.69
C LEU A 482 14.39 -14.23 -8.92
N ARG A 483 14.64 -13.28 -9.82
CA ARG A 483 15.54 -13.50 -10.96
C ARG A 483 16.97 -13.82 -10.50
N ALA A 484 17.45 -13.18 -9.44
CA ALA A 484 18.75 -13.49 -8.86
C ALA A 484 18.78 -14.90 -8.22
N VAL A 485 17.68 -15.33 -7.58
CA VAL A 485 17.52 -16.71 -7.07
C VAL A 485 17.58 -17.71 -8.21
N GLN A 486 16.80 -17.52 -9.26
CA GLN A 486 16.74 -18.42 -10.43
C GLN A 486 18.08 -18.53 -11.17
N SER A 487 18.81 -17.43 -11.31
CA SER A 487 20.13 -17.42 -11.94
C SER A 487 21.27 -18.01 -11.06
N GLY A 488 20.96 -18.49 -9.85
CA GLY A 488 21.96 -18.94 -8.88
C GLY A 488 22.85 -17.83 -8.31
N GLY A 489 22.52 -16.56 -8.58
CA GLY A 489 23.31 -15.39 -8.19
C GLY A 489 23.35 -15.16 -6.68
N LEU A 490 22.34 -15.57 -5.94
CA LEU A 490 22.32 -15.53 -4.47
C LEU A 490 23.22 -16.59 -3.84
N HIS A 491 23.58 -17.64 -4.58
CA HIS A 491 24.60 -18.62 -4.16
C HIS A 491 26.03 -18.12 -4.43
N ARG A 492 26.20 -17.14 -5.30
CA ARG A 492 27.48 -16.50 -5.62
C ARG A 492 27.47 -15.11 -4.99
N GLY A 493 27.84 -15.03 -3.71
CA GLY A 493 28.01 -13.73 -3.06
C GLY A 493 28.92 -12.82 -3.89
N HIS A 494 28.38 -11.81 -4.53
CA HIS A 494 29.18 -10.70 -5.01
C HIS A 494 29.67 -9.95 -3.76
N GLY A 495 30.91 -10.26 -3.36
CA GLY A 495 31.64 -9.52 -2.33
C GLY A 495 32.31 -10.32 -1.22
N LEU A 496 32.28 -11.66 -1.22
CA LEU A 496 33.10 -12.44 -0.28
C LEU A 496 33.86 -13.54 -1.01
N SER A 497 35.14 -13.29 -1.18
CA SER A 497 36.13 -14.22 -1.70
C SER A 497 36.23 -15.48 -0.83
N GLY A 498 36.24 -16.64 -1.48
CA GLY A 498 36.98 -17.82 -1.03
C GLY A 498 36.22 -18.85 -0.21
N ARG A 499 36.02 -19.99 -0.88
CA ARG A 499 35.96 -21.33 -0.29
C ARG A 499 35.01 -21.58 0.88
N LEU A 500 33.73 -21.92 0.56
CA LEU A 500 32.98 -22.92 1.34
C LEU A 500 31.87 -23.52 0.46
N ARG A 501 32.20 -24.56 -0.28
CA ARG A 501 31.19 -25.51 -0.80
C ARG A 501 30.77 -26.39 0.37
N LYS A 502 29.50 -26.20 0.85
CA LYS A 502 28.60 -27.27 1.30
C LYS A 502 27.34 -26.68 1.93
N ARG A 503 26.18 -27.04 1.32
CA ARG A 503 24.81 -26.92 1.84
C ARG A 503 24.40 -25.57 2.48
N ARG A 504 24.08 -24.56 1.63
CA ARG A 504 23.37 -23.35 2.08
C ARG A 504 21.89 -23.51 1.78
N ARG A 505 21.07 -23.43 2.81
CA ARG A 505 19.61 -23.44 2.72
C ARG A 505 19.10 -22.01 2.88
N THR A 506 18.16 -21.56 2.05
CA THR A 506 17.71 -20.15 1.99
C THR A 506 16.21 -20.07 2.24
N ALA A 507 15.80 -19.23 3.18
CA ALA A 507 14.42 -18.84 3.39
C ALA A 507 14.19 -17.42 2.86
N LEU A 508 13.11 -17.18 2.13
CA LEU A 508 12.75 -15.89 1.56
C LEU A 508 11.42 -15.42 2.12
N SER A 509 11.37 -14.15 2.53
CA SER A 509 10.12 -13.47 2.86
C SER A 509 9.96 -12.25 1.98
N ALA A 510 8.83 -12.13 1.31
CA ALA A 510 8.42 -10.95 0.59
C ALA A 510 7.36 -10.22 1.42
N GLY A 511 7.78 -9.18 2.14
CA GLY A 511 6.85 -8.31 2.86
C GLY A 511 6.35 -7.22 1.92
N PHE A 512 5.04 -7.12 1.71
CA PHE A 512 4.42 -6.05 0.95
C PHE A 512 3.69 -5.12 1.90
N ARG A 513 4.08 -3.83 1.91
CA ARG A 513 3.26 -2.76 2.46
C ARG A 513 2.46 -2.11 1.33
N ALA A 514 1.16 -1.97 1.54
CA ALA A 514 0.39 -0.88 1.01
C ALA A 514 0.58 0.27 2.01
N GLU A 515 1.38 1.28 1.68
CA GLU A 515 1.43 2.55 2.40
C GLU A 515 0.23 3.43 2.00
#